data_ba0bc25be1ec75f4ccf6db43ae3a49f3
#
_entry.id   ba0bc25be1ec75f4ccf6db43ae3a49f3
#
_cell.length_a   1.000
_cell.length_b   1.000
_cell.length_c   1.000
_cell.angle_alpha   90.00
_cell.angle_beta   90.00
_cell.angle_gamma   90.00
#
_symmetry.space_group_name_H-M   'P 1'
#
loop_
_entity.id
_entity.type
_entity.pdbx_description
1 polymer ?
#
loop_
_entity_poly.entity_id
_entity_poly.type
_entity_poly.pdbx_seq_one_letter_code
_entity_poly.pdbx_strand_id
1 'polypeptide(L)'
;ADTRNYPASLTKIMTLYIIFDYIKKGQLNYEDEMIVSSTAASRSPSKLYLEQGSTIKVKDAINALIIKSANDVATVVSEKISGSEREFAKLMTRYARELDMNNTTFKNASGLPNRAQLTTARDIYKLSYALITNFPEEYKLFSQTSFRWKDKVYKTHNKLMLRYEGADGIKTGYIKASGFQLAFSATRENKRVIGIYFGGDTSKQRNDRLEFYMNTAFKKLKIENPIVKNSENKKNIEKQNLINNNSYSIVVGTFKYRKNAEKQIKLIQKKYPVSTNGKEAKVVFIEVSGKKLYESRFTDFNKKDAYQACKRLAKYGRDCFVRL
;
A
#
# COMPACT_ATOMS: atom_id res chain seq x y z
N ALA A 1 11.00 -6.94 7.24
CA ALA A 1 9.96 -6.05 7.79
C ALA A 1 10.57 -4.89 8.60
N ASP A 2 11.86 -4.97 8.93
CA ASP A 2 12.53 -4.11 9.92
C ASP A 2 13.44 -3.04 9.30
N THR A 3 13.48 -2.95 7.99
CA THR A 3 14.18 -1.87 7.27
C THR A 3 13.53 -0.53 7.59
N ARG A 4 14.33 0.45 8.02
CA ARG A 4 13.86 1.81 8.32
C ARG A 4 13.50 2.54 7.03
N ASN A 5 12.33 3.17 7.05
CA ASN A 5 11.77 3.96 5.96
C ASN A 5 11.13 5.23 6.49
N TYR A 6 10.93 6.21 5.62
CA TYR A 6 10.12 7.37 5.93
C TYR A 6 8.65 6.98 5.89
N PRO A 7 7.84 7.26 6.94
CA PRO A 7 6.43 6.85 7.00
C PRO A 7 5.53 7.60 6.02
N ALA A 8 5.92 8.78 5.55
CA ALA A 8 5.03 9.67 4.81
C ALA A 8 3.67 9.79 5.52
N SER A 9 2.56 9.84 4.79
CA SER A 9 1.23 9.97 5.40
C SER A 9 0.73 8.75 6.18
N LEU A 10 1.49 7.64 6.27
CA LEU A 10 1.18 6.58 7.26
C LEU A 10 1.35 7.10 8.70
N THR A 11 2.10 8.18 8.90
CA THR A 11 2.19 8.94 10.17
C THR A 11 0.81 9.28 10.73
N LYS A 12 -0.15 9.62 9.86
CA LYS A 12 -1.51 10.00 10.27
C LYS A 12 -2.29 8.88 10.96
N ILE A 13 -1.85 7.63 10.83
CA ILE A 13 -2.42 6.52 11.60
C ILE A 13 -2.18 6.76 13.09
N MET A 14 -0.98 7.20 13.49
CA MET A 14 -0.67 7.55 14.88
C MET A 14 -1.45 8.80 15.32
N THR A 15 -1.58 9.80 14.46
CA THR A 15 -2.37 11.00 14.78
C THR A 15 -3.83 10.62 15.05
N LEU A 16 -4.43 9.77 14.23
CA LEU A 16 -5.79 9.25 14.43
C LEU A 16 -5.90 8.38 15.69
N TYR A 17 -4.91 7.52 15.96
CA TYR A 17 -4.86 6.70 17.16
C TYR A 17 -4.91 7.58 18.42
N ILE A 18 -4.13 8.66 18.47
CA ILE A 18 -4.13 9.59 19.61
C ILE A 18 -5.45 10.35 19.71
N ILE A 19 -6.06 10.79 18.61
CA ILE A 19 -7.40 11.41 18.62
C ILE A 19 -8.41 10.47 19.30
N PHE A 20 -8.44 9.20 18.89
CA PHE A 20 -9.39 8.22 19.44
C PHE A 20 -9.12 7.91 20.90
N ASP A 21 -7.86 7.86 21.31
CA ASP A 21 -7.48 7.67 22.70
C ASP A 21 -7.93 8.86 23.59
N TYR A 22 -7.77 10.10 23.08
CA TYR A 22 -8.24 11.29 23.77
C TYR A 22 -9.77 11.38 23.85
N ILE A 23 -10.47 10.95 22.80
CA ILE A 23 -11.94 10.85 22.82
C ILE A 23 -12.37 9.80 23.85
N LYS A 24 -11.77 8.62 23.85
CA LYS A 24 -12.04 7.54 24.80
C LYS A 24 -11.81 7.96 26.26
N LYS A 25 -10.84 8.83 26.50
CA LYS A 25 -10.53 9.41 27.83
C LYS A 25 -11.39 10.61 28.22
N GLY A 26 -12.31 11.04 27.35
CA GLY A 26 -13.14 12.24 27.57
C GLY A 26 -12.37 13.57 27.50
N GLN A 27 -11.13 13.57 26.97
CA GLN A 27 -10.30 14.75 26.83
C GLN A 27 -10.52 15.50 25.52
N LEU A 28 -11.26 14.90 24.59
CA LEU A 28 -11.64 15.45 23.29
C LEU A 28 -13.02 14.93 22.91
N ASN A 29 -13.89 15.76 22.30
CA ASN A 29 -15.19 15.35 21.82
C ASN A 29 -15.30 15.53 20.30
N TYR A 30 -16.15 14.74 19.64
CA TYR A 30 -16.37 14.82 18.19
C TYR A 30 -16.84 16.19 17.72
N GLU A 31 -17.57 16.93 18.55
CA GLU A 31 -18.12 18.26 18.23
C GLU A 31 -17.19 19.40 18.65
N ASP A 32 -16.08 19.14 19.34
CA ASP A 32 -15.11 20.18 19.71
C ASP A 32 -14.59 20.89 18.47
N GLU A 33 -14.55 22.21 18.53
CA GLU A 33 -13.95 23.05 17.49
C GLU A 33 -12.47 23.28 17.76
N MET A 34 -11.69 23.22 16.69
CA MET A 34 -10.25 23.45 16.72
C MET A 34 -9.91 24.62 15.81
N ILE A 35 -9.22 25.60 16.34
CA ILE A 35 -8.83 26.83 15.63
C ILE A 35 -7.67 26.53 14.67
N VAL A 36 -7.75 27.07 13.47
CA VAL A 36 -6.72 26.96 12.43
C VAL A 36 -5.67 28.05 12.61
N SER A 37 -4.47 27.65 12.97
CA SER A 37 -3.32 28.57 13.07
C SER A 37 -2.79 28.97 11.68
N SER A 38 -1.96 30.01 11.63
CA SER A 38 -1.20 30.38 10.42
C SER A 38 -0.27 29.25 9.97
N THR A 39 0.34 28.55 10.93
CA THR A 39 1.18 27.38 10.67
C THR A 39 0.39 26.25 9.97
N ALA A 40 -0.78 25.92 10.46
CA ALA A 40 -1.66 24.92 9.87
C ALA A 40 -2.10 25.32 8.45
N ALA A 41 -2.59 26.54 8.26
CA ALA A 41 -3.05 27.06 6.99
C ALA A 41 -1.95 27.05 5.90
N SER A 42 -0.68 27.27 6.29
CA SER A 42 0.47 27.32 5.38
C SER A 42 1.00 25.94 4.96
N ARG A 43 0.50 24.83 5.53
CA ARG A 43 1.03 23.49 5.23
C ARG A 43 0.94 23.11 3.75
N SER A 44 1.97 22.40 3.31
CA SER A 44 2.03 21.86 1.94
C SER A 44 0.95 20.80 1.69
N PRO A 45 0.41 20.69 0.46
CA PRO A 45 -0.55 19.64 0.11
C PRO A 45 -0.02 18.21 0.35
N SER A 46 -0.92 17.21 0.60
CA SER A 46 -2.39 17.25 0.53
C SER A 46 -3.00 18.00 1.71
N LYS A 47 -4.03 18.84 1.48
CA LYS A 47 -4.68 19.63 2.52
C LYS A 47 -6.13 19.98 2.16
N LEU A 48 -6.92 20.44 3.14
CA LEU A 48 -8.29 20.96 2.93
C LEU A 48 -8.30 22.43 2.47
N TYR A 49 -7.16 23.12 2.59
CA TYR A 49 -7.04 24.58 2.37
C TYR A 49 -7.83 25.38 3.43
N LEU A 50 -7.62 24.99 4.69
CA LEU A 50 -8.20 25.70 5.82
C LEU A 50 -7.67 27.14 5.89
N GLU A 51 -8.55 28.09 6.18
CA GLU A 51 -8.22 29.50 6.37
C GLU A 51 -7.78 29.75 7.81
N GLN A 52 -6.75 30.58 8.00
CA GLN A 52 -6.31 31.02 9.33
C GLN A 52 -7.44 31.66 10.09
N GLY A 53 -7.59 31.32 11.37
CA GLY A 53 -8.65 31.85 12.24
C GLY A 53 -9.99 31.13 12.08
N SER A 54 -10.20 30.33 11.03
CA SER A 54 -11.39 29.46 10.93
C SER A 54 -11.32 28.29 11.89
N THR A 55 -12.42 27.55 12.02
CA THR A 55 -12.49 26.34 12.86
C THR A 55 -12.80 25.10 12.05
N ILE A 56 -12.43 23.95 12.59
CA ILE A 56 -12.83 22.63 12.11
C ILE A 56 -13.20 21.74 13.30
N LYS A 57 -14.30 21.00 13.20
CA LYS A 57 -14.72 20.05 14.24
C LYS A 57 -13.85 18.79 14.20
N VAL A 58 -13.67 18.14 15.35
CA VAL A 58 -12.89 16.91 15.49
C VAL A 58 -13.40 15.82 14.54
N LYS A 59 -14.72 15.62 14.43
CA LYS A 59 -15.31 14.63 13.50
C LYS A 59 -14.93 14.87 12.04
N ASP A 60 -14.90 16.12 11.61
CA ASP A 60 -14.52 16.49 10.25
C ASP A 60 -13.02 16.35 10.03
N ALA A 61 -12.22 16.66 11.06
CA ALA A 61 -10.78 16.43 11.05
C ALA A 61 -10.43 14.95 10.89
N ILE A 62 -11.12 14.05 11.60
CA ILE A 62 -10.95 12.59 11.46
C ILE A 62 -11.18 12.17 10.01
N ASN A 63 -12.32 12.56 9.42
CA ASN A 63 -12.64 12.23 8.03
C ASN A 63 -11.62 12.80 7.04
N ALA A 64 -11.17 14.05 7.26
CA ALA A 64 -10.15 14.70 6.43
C ALA A 64 -8.79 13.97 6.50
N LEU A 65 -8.39 13.49 7.68
CA LEU A 65 -7.15 12.73 7.87
C LEU A 65 -7.22 11.37 7.18
N ILE A 66 -8.34 10.66 7.27
CA ILE A 66 -8.55 9.34 6.67
C ILE A 66 -8.61 9.47 5.14
N ILE A 67 -9.52 10.28 4.61
CA ILE A 67 -9.89 10.32 3.18
C ILE A 67 -8.96 11.22 2.38
N LYS A 68 -8.81 12.48 2.79
CA LYS A 68 -8.02 13.48 2.07
C LYS A 68 -6.54 13.45 2.43
N SER A 69 -6.22 12.86 3.60
CA SER A 69 -4.84 12.89 4.12
C SER A 69 -4.33 14.31 4.38
N ALA A 70 -5.19 15.18 4.91
CA ALA A 70 -4.97 16.61 5.02
C ALA A 70 -3.84 16.94 6.01
N ASN A 71 -2.81 17.67 5.55
CA ASN A 71 -1.64 18.04 6.35
C ASN A 71 -1.95 19.24 7.27
N ASP A 72 -2.72 20.22 6.79
CA ASP A 72 -3.22 21.35 7.56
C ASP A 72 -4.03 20.86 8.77
N VAL A 73 -4.95 19.92 8.56
CA VAL A 73 -5.77 19.32 9.61
C VAL A 73 -4.90 18.57 10.64
N ALA A 74 -3.87 17.84 10.19
CA ALA A 74 -2.96 17.15 11.12
C ALA A 74 -2.24 18.16 12.06
N THR A 75 -1.87 19.32 11.54
CA THR A 75 -1.27 20.39 12.33
C THR A 75 -2.28 20.98 13.31
N VAL A 76 -3.51 21.29 12.87
CA VAL A 76 -4.58 21.77 13.75
C VAL A 76 -4.81 20.82 14.94
N VAL A 77 -4.94 19.53 14.66
CA VAL A 77 -5.12 18.50 15.70
C VAL A 77 -3.93 18.48 16.67
N SER A 78 -2.71 18.56 16.15
CA SER A 78 -1.50 18.53 16.98
C SER A 78 -1.38 19.73 17.92
N GLU A 79 -1.77 20.90 17.44
CA GLU A 79 -1.82 22.13 18.24
C GLU A 79 -2.93 22.08 19.29
N LYS A 80 -4.12 21.56 18.96
CA LYS A 80 -5.22 21.38 19.93
C LYS A 80 -4.84 20.44 21.07
N ILE A 81 -4.19 19.30 20.77
CA ILE A 81 -3.90 18.27 21.78
C ILE A 81 -2.66 18.60 22.61
N SER A 82 -1.64 19.21 21.99
CA SER A 82 -0.33 19.38 22.66
C SER A 82 0.21 20.80 22.63
N GLY A 83 -0.57 21.78 22.20
CA GLY A 83 -0.16 23.18 22.10
C GLY A 83 0.79 23.47 20.93
N SER A 84 1.50 22.48 20.41
CA SER A 84 2.36 22.59 19.23
C SER A 84 2.59 21.24 18.55
N GLU A 85 2.88 21.27 17.24
CA GLU A 85 3.21 20.04 16.48
C GLU A 85 4.51 19.39 17.00
N ARG A 86 5.46 20.17 17.55
CA ARG A 86 6.68 19.66 18.15
C ARG A 86 6.38 18.81 19.39
N GLU A 87 5.56 19.28 20.30
CA GLU A 87 5.19 18.54 21.52
C GLU A 87 4.30 17.34 21.16
N PHE A 88 3.41 17.50 20.17
CA PHE A 88 2.64 16.38 19.67
C PHE A 88 3.51 15.28 19.05
N ALA A 89 4.57 15.62 18.33
CA ALA A 89 5.53 14.63 17.80
C ALA A 89 6.27 13.86 18.89
N LYS A 90 6.56 14.50 20.03
CA LYS A 90 7.08 13.82 21.22
C LYS A 90 6.04 12.86 21.80
N LEU A 91 4.80 13.31 21.91
CA LEU A 91 3.67 12.50 22.34
C LEU A 91 3.50 11.27 21.43
N MET A 92 3.46 11.46 20.11
CA MET A 92 3.39 10.36 19.12
C MET A 92 4.53 9.34 19.31
N THR A 93 5.74 9.81 19.59
CA THR A 93 6.90 8.93 19.79
C THR A 93 6.80 8.17 21.11
N ARG A 94 6.21 8.75 22.15
CA ARG A 94 5.90 8.05 23.41
C ARG A 94 4.87 6.95 23.19
N TYR A 95 3.75 7.25 22.52
CA TYR A 95 2.77 6.22 22.11
C TYR A 95 3.38 5.11 21.27
N ALA A 96 4.33 5.47 20.38
CA ALA A 96 5.04 4.45 19.63
C ALA A 96 5.81 3.49 20.54
N ARG A 97 6.44 3.96 21.62
CA ARG A 97 7.13 3.09 22.61
C ARG A 97 6.15 2.21 23.38
N GLU A 98 5.01 2.77 23.78
CA GLU A 98 3.94 2.03 24.46
C GLU A 98 3.34 0.91 23.56
N LEU A 99 3.41 1.07 22.24
CA LEU A 99 3.01 0.07 21.23
C LEU A 99 4.18 -0.81 20.74
N ASP A 100 5.32 -0.83 21.43
CA ASP A 100 6.53 -1.55 21.04
C ASP A 100 7.08 -1.20 19.64
N MET A 101 6.77 -0.02 19.12
CA MET A 101 7.30 0.49 17.86
C MET A 101 8.71 1.07 18.04
N ASN A 102 9.65 0.21 18.41
CA ASN A 102 10.99 0.63 18.87
C ASN A 102 11.88 1.22 17.77
N ASN A 103 11.53 1.03 16.49
CA ASN A 103 12.23 1.59 15.34
C ASN A 103 11.51 2.80 14.73
N THR A 104 10.53 3.39 15.43
CA THR A 104 9.74 4.52 14.96
C THR A 104 10.02 5.77 15.77
N THR A 105 10.22 6.88 15.07
CA THR A 105 10.32 8.23 15.65
C THR A 105 9.49 9.17 14.80
N PHE A 106 8.60 9.93 15.44
CA PHE A 106 7.80 10.97 14.79
C PHE A 106 8.40 12.36 15.02
N LYS A 107 8.27 13.25 14.02
CA LYS A 107 8.76 14.64 14.05
C LYS A 107 7.68 15.64 13.66
N ASN A 108 6.56 15.18 13.11
CA ASN A 108 5.36 15.96 12.81
C ASN A 108 4.12 15.04 12.76
N ALA A 109 2.95 15.64 12.78
CA ALA A 109 1.66 14.93 12.80
C ALA A 109 1.22 14.40 11.43
N SER A 110 1.80 14.89 10.34
CA SER A 110 1.31 14.71 8.99
C SER A 110 2.09 13.69 8.16
N GLY A 111 3.37 13.49 8.46
CA GLY A 111 4.27 12.70 7.64
C GLY A 111 5.00 13.53 6.57
N LEU A 112 4.97 14.85 6.65
CA LEU A 112 5.81 15.72 5.83
C LEU A 112 7.30 15.38 6.03
N PRO A 113 8.14 15.59 5.02
CA PRO A 113 9.54 15.16 5.05
C PRO A 113 10.31 15.68 6.25
N ASN A 114 10.96 14.77 6.98
CA ASN A 114 11.92 15.06 8.03
C ASN A 114 12.89 13.86 8.12
N ARG A 115 14.20 14.12 8.06
CA ARG A 115 15.23 13.07 8.04
C ARG A 115 15.22 12.16 9.28
N ALA A 116 14.77 12.66 10.43
CA ALA A 116 14.71 11.91 11.68
C ALA A 116 13.35 11.24 11.92
N GLN A 117 12.38 11.36 10.97
CA GLN A 117 11.09 10.70 11.04
C GLN A 117 11.16 9.37 10.31
N LEU A 118 11.37 8.30 11.06
CA LEU A 118 11.59 6.96 10.54
C LEU A 118 10.62 5.96 11.17
N THR A 119 10.32 4.90 10.44
CA THR A 119 9.51 3.76 10.87
C THR A 119 9.92 2.48 10.15
N THR A 120 9.28 1.36 10.47
CA THR A 120 9.42 0.07 9.77
C THR A 120 8.05 -0.50 9.40
N ALA A 121 8.01 -1.46 8.48
CA ALA A 121 6.76 -2.13 8.15
C ALA A 121 6.18 -2.89 9.35
N ARG A 122 7.05 -3.45 10.21
CA ARG A 122 6.64 -4.12 11.45
C ARG A 122 5.99 -3.14 12.42
N ASP A 123 6.57 -1.96 12.60
CA ASP A 123 6.03 -0.95 13.52
C ASP A 123 4.69 -0.40 13.03
N ILE A 124 4.56 -0.12 11.73
CA ILE A 124 3.26 0.30 11.15
C ILE A 124 2.21 -0.82 11.26
N TYR A 125 2.60 -2.10 11.15
CA TYR A 125 1.70 -3.21 11.44
C TYR A 125 1.23 -3.19 12.90
N LYS A 126 2.13 -3.03 13.87
CA LYS A 126 1.77 -2.94 15.31
C LYS A 126 0.76 -1.81 15.56
N LEU A 127 1.03 -0.63 15.01
CA LEU A 127 0.13 0.52 15.11
C LEU A 127 -1.23 0.23 14.44
N SER A 128 -1.23 -0.37 13.25
CA SER A 128 -2.46 -0.71 12.54
C SER A 128 -3.28 -1.75 13.32
N TYR A 129 -2.63 -2.74 13.88
CA TYR A 129 -3.27 -3.76 14.72
C TYR A 129 -3.86 -3.13 15.99
N ALA A 130 -3.09 -2.31 16.70
CA ALA A 130 -3.56 -1.61 17.89
C ALA A 130 -4.75 -0.68 17.59
N LEU A 131 -4.73 0.04 16.46
CA LEU A 131 -5.84 0.88 16.01
C LEU A 131 -7.13 0.07 15.87
N ILE A 132 -7.05 -1.09 15.21
CA ILE A 132 -8.20 -1.96 14.96
C ILE A 132 -8.74 -2.58 16.25
N THR A 133 -7.84 -2.98 17.15
CA THR A 133 -8.24 -3.69 18.39
C THR A 133 -8.68 -2.77 19.51
N ASN A 134 -8.06 -1.60 19.65
CA ASN A 134 -8.35 -0.67 20.74
C ASN A 134 -9.51 0.29 20.45
N PHE A 135 -9.81 0.49 19.13
CA PHE A 135 -10.82 1.43 18.66
C PHE A 135 -11.67 0.80 17.53
N PRO A 136 -12.33 -0.34 17.78
CA PRO A 136 -13.05 -1.08 16.74
C PRO A 136 -14.23 -0.29 16.14
N GLU A 137 -14.89 0.57 16.90
CA GLU A 137 -16.00 1.41 16.42
C GLU A 137 -15.47 2.54 15.52
N GLU A 138 -14.45 3.25 15.96
CA GLU A 138 -13.81 4.33 15.20
C GLU A 138 -13.12 3.79 13.96
N TYR A 139 -12.62 2.56 14.01
CA TYR A 139 -12.00 1.92 12.86
C TYR A 139 -12.97 1.74 11.69
N LYS A 140 -14.27 1.63 11.93
CA LYS A 140 -15.29 1.55 10.85
C LYS A 140 -15.23 2.76 9.91
N LEU A 141 -14.77 3.93 10.39
CA LEU A 141 -14.60 5.13 9.57
C LEU A 141 -13.57 4.97 8.44
N PHE A 142 -12.61 4.04 8.58
CA PHE A 142 -11.57 3.81 7.58
C PHE A 142 -12.08 3.12 6.32
N SER A 143 -13.25 2.48 6.36
CA SER A 143 -13.91 1.88 5.21
C SER A 143 -14.62 2.90 4.31
N GLN A 144 -14.74 4.15 4.74
CA GLN A 144 -15.36 5.21 3.94
C GLN A 144 -14.54 5.50 2.68
N THR A 145 -15.24 5.71 1.58
CA THR A 145 -14.61 5.99 0.27
C THR A 145 -14.61 7.45 -0.11
N SER A 146 -15.42 8.25 0.57
CA SER A 146 -15.51 9.70 0.37
C SER A 146 -16.02 10.41 1.61
N PHE A 147 -15.78 11.71 1.71
CA PHE A 147 -16.44 12.60 2.67
C PHE A 147 -16.67 13.97 2.06
N ARG A 148 -17.69 14.67 2.57
CA ARG A 148 -18.02 16.04 2.16
C ARG A 148 -17.45 17.04 3.17
N TRP A 149 -16.75 18.04 2.69
CA TRP A 149 -16.32 19.19 3.47
C TRP A 149 -16.71 20.46 2.73
N LYS A 150 -17.57 21.28 3.36
CA LYS A 150 -18.25 22.41 2.69
C LYS A 150 -18.90 21.90 1.39
N ASP A 151 -18.67 22.58 0.28
CA ASP A 151 -19.27 22.23 -1.03
C ASP A 151 -18.47 21.19 -1.82
N LYS A 152 -17.37 20.64 -1.25
CA LYS A 152 -16.49 19.68 -1.94
C LYS A 152 -16.63 18.26 -1.41
N VAL A 153 -16.72 17.32 -2.33
CA VAL A 153 -16.63 15.88 -2.03
C VAL A 153 -15.22 15.40 -2.33
N TYR A 154 -14.54 14.88 -1.31
CA TYR A 154 -13.22 14.27 -1.43
C TYR A 154 -13.37 12.76 -1.50
N LYS A 155 -12.62 12.12 -2.41
CA LYS A 155 -12.59 10.66 -2.57
C LYS A 155 -11.32 10.09 -1.97
N THR A 156 -11.38 8.85 -1.50
CA THR A 156 -10.23 8.16 -0.90
C THR A 156 -9.09 8.01 -1.90
N HIS A 157 -7.87 8.12 -1.40
CA HIS A 157 -6.65 7.78 -2.15
C HIS A 157 -6.36 6.27 -2.18
N ASN A 158 -7.05 5.47 -1.36
CA ASN A 158 -6.88 4.02 -1.30
C ASN A 158 -7.70 3.32 -2.39
N LYS A 159 -7.22 3.37 -3.64
CA LYS A 159 -7.91 2.76 -4.78
C LYS A 159 -7.99 1.23 -4.70
N LEU A 160 -7.11 0.57 -3.94
CA LEU A 160 -7.18 -0.88 -3.75
C LEU A 160 -8.43 -1.25 -2.94
N MET A 161 -8.79 -0.44 -1.94
CA MET A 161 -9.98 -0.64 -1.12
C MET A 161 -11.28 -0.67 -1.95
N LEU A 162 -11.33 0.05 -3.07
CA LEU A 162 -12.53 0.12 -3.93
C LEU A 162 -12.82 -1.18 -4.69
N ARG A 163 -11.84 -2.09 -4.80
CA ARG A 163 -11.96 -3.30 -5.63
C ARG A 163 -11.58 -4.59 -4.91
N TYR A 164 -10.95 -4.49 -3.74
CA TYR A 164 -10.50 -5.66 -2.99
C TYR A 164 -11.57 -6.08 -1.99
N GLU A 165 -12.04 -7.30 -2.12
CA GLU A 165 -13.08 -7.84 -1.27
C GLU A 165 -12.67 -7.90 0.20
N GLY A 166 -13.60 -7.49 1.06
CA GLY A 166 -13.41 -7.43 2.50
C GLY A 166 -12.49 -6.29 2.97
N ALA A 167 -12.06 -5.40 2.06
CA ALA A 167 -11.20 -4.27 2.41
C ALA A 167 -11.94 -3.24 3.27
N ASP A 168 -11.29 -2.81 4.36
CA ASP A 168 -11.86 -1.87 5.33
C ASP A 168 -10.89 -0.78 5.80
N GLY A 169 -9.75 -0.63 5.13
CA GLY A 169 -8.77 0.43 5.46
C GLY A 169 -7.41 0.21 4.82
N ILE A 170 -6.35 0.88 5.22
CA ILE A 170 -6.19 1.82 6.34
C ILE A 170 -5.74 3.18 5.80
N LYS A 171 -4.49 3.27 5.25
CA LYS A 171 -3.90 4.55 4.88
C LYS A 171 -2.86 4.43 3.79
N THR A 172 -2.90 5.36 2.82
CA THR A 172 -1.85 5.53 1.80
C THR A 172 -0.81 6.54 2.24
N GLY A 173 0.41 6.39 1.73
CA GLY A 173 1.50 7.35 1.89
C GLY A 173 2.30 7.51 0.60
N TYR A 174 2.88 8.69 0.41
CA TYR A 174 3.83 8.97 -0.65
C TYR A 174 4.72 10.15 -0.28
N ILE A 175 6.02 9.97 -0.42
CA ILE A 175 7.00 11.04 -0.58
C ILE A 175 8.05 10.56 -1.60
N LYS A 176 8.71 11.49 -2.29
CA LYS A 176 9.71 11.14 -3.32
C LYS A 176 10.82 10.21 -2.79
N ALA A 177 11.24 10.41 -1.55
CA ALA A 177 12.34 9.66 -0.94
C ALA A 177 12.01 8.21 -0.57
N SER A 178 10.73 7.85 -0.39
CA SER A 178 10.31 6.49 0.03
C SER A 178 9.23 5.86 -0.85
N GLY A 179 8.89 6.48 -1.98
CA GLY A 179 7.94 5.95 -2.94
C GLY A 179 6.50 5.83 -2.43
N PHE A 180 5.69 5.07 -3.13
CA PHE A 180 4.28 4.84 -2.79
C PHE A 180 4.14 3.76 -1.72
N GLN A 181 3.34 4.05 -0.68
CA GLN A 181 3.15 3.21 0.49
C GLN A 181 1.68 2.93 0.74
N LEU A 182 1.38 1.84 1.43
CA LEU A 182 0.04 1.49 1.86
C LEU A 182 0.08 0.60 3.11
N ALA A 183 -0.62 1.01 4.14
CA ALA A 183 -1.13 0.13 5.19
C ALA A 183 -2.55 -0.27 4.78
N PHE A 184 -2.82 -1.55 4.68
CA PHE A 184 -4.05 -2.10 4.13
C PHE A 184 -4.60 -3.20 5.03
N SER A 185 -5.92 -3.28 5.16
CA SER A 185 -6.58 -4.33 5.90
C SER A 185 -7.79 -4.84 5.13
N ALA A 186 -8.02 -6.13 5.25
CA ALA A 186 -9.21 -6.79 4.75
C ALA A 186 -9.62 -7.94 5.67
N THR A 187 -10.93 -8.20 5.75
CA THR A 187 -11.53 -9.30 6.51
C THR A 187 -12.33 -10.20 5.58
N ARG A 188 -12.10 -11.50 5.66
CA ARG A 188 -12.88 -12.54 4.97
C ARG A 188 -13.14 -13.69 5.93
N GLU A 189 -14.35 -14.23 5.96
CA GLU A 189 -14.72 -15.35 6.86
C GLU A 189 -14.24 -15.12 8.30
N ASN A 190 -14.46 -13.91 8.83
CA ASN A 190 -14.04 -13.47 10.16
C ASN A 190 -12.52 -13.52 10.44
N LYS A 191 -11.70 -13.72 9.42
CA LYS A 191 -10.25 -13.66 9.52
C LYS A 191 -9.72 -12.38 8.86
N ARG A 192 -8.94 -11.62 9.62
CA ARG A 192 -8.34 -10.35 9.17
C ARG A 192 -6.90 -10.54 8.73
N VAL A 193 -6.55 -9.91 7.64
CA VAL A 193 -5.17 -9.77 7.18
C VAL A 193 -4.82 -8.29 7.09
N ILE A 194 -3.67 -7.93 7.66
CA ILE A 194 -3.10 -6.58 7.56
C ILE A 194 -1.82 -6.67 6.73
N GLY A 195 -1.77 -5.89 5.65
CA GLY A 195 -0.61 -5.81 4.75
C GLY A 195 0.02 -4.43 4.79
N ILE A 196 1.36 -4.36 4.93
CA ILE A 196 2.11 -3.11 4.90
C ILE A 196 3.09 -3.16 3.72
N TYR A 197 3.05 -2.13 2.88
CA TYR A 197 3.92 -2.02 1.72
C TYR A 197 4.61 -0.64 1.65
N PHE A 198 5.92 -0.65 1.46
CA PHE A 198 6.75 0.53 1.25
C PHE A 198 7.49 0.43 -0.10
N GLY A 199 7.81 1.58 -0.70
CA GLY A 199 8.76 1.65 -1.81
C GLY A 199 8.19 1.27 -3.18
N GLY A 200 6.90 1.50 -3.43
CA GLY A 200 6.35 1.34 -4.77
C GLY A 200 6.77 2.49 -5.70
N ASP A 201 7.17 2.17 -6.94
CA ASP A 201 7.51 3.19 -7.95
C ASP A 201 6.26 3.95 -8.41
N THR A 202 5.12 3.27 -8.43
CA THR A 202 3.81 3.83 -8.75
C THR A 202 2.72 3.35 -7.79
N SER A 203 1.63 4.11 -7.70
CA SER A 203 0.46 3.67 -6.91
C SER A 203 -0.16 2.38 -7.45
N LYS A 204 -0.07 2.13 -8.76
CA LYS A 204 -0.54 0.90 -9.39
C LYS A 204 0.32 -0.29 -8.97
N GLN A 205 1.64 -0.20 -9.12
CA GLN A 205 2.58 -1.25 -8.73
C GLN A 205 2.43 -1.60 -7.24
N ARG A 206 2.34 -0.59 -6.35
CA ARG A 206 2.08 -0.80 -4.92
C ARG A 206 0.80 -1.60 -4.69
N ASN A 207 -0.30 -1.21 -5.35
CA ASN A 207 -1.58 -1.88 -5.20
C ASN A 207 -1.51 -3.34 -5.69
N ASP A 208 -0.95 -3.57 -6.88
CA ASP A 208 -0.87 -4.91 -7.49
C ASP A 208 0.00 -5.85 -6.64
N ARG A 209 1.13 -5.34 -6.11
CA ARG A 209 2.00 -6.10 -5.20
C ARG A 209 1.32 -6.44 -3.89
N LEU A 210 0.66 -5.45 -3.29
CA LEU A 210 -0.01 -5.68 -2.00
C LEU A 210 -1.21 -6.61 -2.16
N GLU A 211 -1.99 -6.48 -3.22
CA GLU A 211 -3.08 -7.39 -3.56
C GLU A 211 -2.58 -8.85 -3.68
N PHE A 212 -1.46 -9.06 -4.37
CA PHE A 212 -0.82 -10.37 -4.45
C PHE A 212 -0.46 -10.95 -3.07
N TYR A 213 0.13 -10.13 -2.17
CA TYR A 213 0.47 -10.59 -0.83
C TYR A 213 -0.75 -10.86 0.04
N MET A 214 -1.78 -10.03 -0.06
CA MET A 214 -3.05 -10.23 0.64
C MET A 214 -3.73 -11.53 0.20
N ASN A 215 -3.83 -11.77 -1.11
CA ASN A 215 -4.38 -13.03 -1.65
C ASN A 215 -3.57 -14.26 -1.21
N THR A 216 -2.24 -14.13 -1.18
CA THR A 216 -1.37 -15.21 -0.70
C THR A 216 -1.60 -15.50 0.79
N ALA A 217 -1.82 -14.46 1.60
CA ALA A 217 -2.09 -14.61 3.02
C ALA A 217 -3.46 -15.29 3.26
N PHE A 218 -4.52 -14.84 2.59
CA PHE A 218 -5.83 -15.49 2.69
C PHE A 218 -5.80 -16.95 2.22
N LYS A 219 -5.09 -17.25 1.12
CA LYS A 219 -4.91 -18.64 0.68
C LYS A 219 -4.23 -19.51 1.74
N LYS A 220 -3.22 -18.99 2.45
CA LYS A 220 -2.58 -19.72 3.58
C LYS A 220 -3.53 -19.95 4.75
N LEU A 221 -4.51 -19.07 4.95
CA LEU A 221 -5.56 -19.22 5.94
C LEU A 221 -6.69 -20.17 5.47
N LYS A 222 -6.56 -20.78 4.29
CA LYS A 222 -7.56 -21.64 3.63
C LYS A 222 -8.88 -20.92 3.34
N ILE A 223 -8.81 -19.62 3.08
CA ILE A 223 -9.96 -18.80 2.70
C ILE A 223 -9.92 -18.60 1.20
N GLU A 224 -10.94 -19.08 0.51
CA GLU A 224 -11.06 -18.92 -0.93
C GLU A 224 -11.42 -17.49 -1.34
N ASN A 225 -10.98 -17.09 -2.53
CA ASN A 225 -11.34 -15.81 -3.12
C ASN A 225 -12.66 -15.98 -3.88
N PRO A 226 -13.79 -15.34 -3.48
CA PRO A 226 -15.09 -15.57 -4.13
C PRO A 226 -15.14 -15.10 -5.59
N ILE A 227 -14.22 -14.24 -6.03
CA ILE A 227 -14.08 -13.89 -7.45
C ILE A 227 -13.71 -15.14 -8.30
N VAL A 228 -13.13 -16.18 -7.68
CA VAL A 228 -12.79 -17.44 -8.35
C VAL A 228 -14.03 -18.34 -8.51
N LYS A 229 -15.04 -18.25 -7.63
CA LYS A 229 -16.25 -19.09 -7.71
C LYS A 229 -17.11 -18.83 -8.95
N ASN A 230 -17.13 -17.59 -9.46
CA ASN A 230 -17.86 -17.27 -10.69
C ASN A 230 -17.13 -17.67 -11.97
N SER A 231 -15.86 -18.07 -11.90
CA SER A 231 -15.10 -18.59 -13.03
C SER A 231 -15.13 -20.12 -13.13
N GLU A 232 -15.57 -20.83 -12.08
CA GLU A 232 -15.61 -22.30 -12.08
C GLU A 232 -16.73 -22.88 -12.97
N ASN A 233 -17.83 -22.14 -13.19
CA ASN A 233 -18.87 -22.57 -14.12
C ASN A 233 -18.48 -22.49 -15.62
N LYS A 234 -17.33 -21.87 -15.95
CA LYS A 234 -16.76 -21.91 -17.32
C LYS A 234 -15.63 -22.93 -17.45
N LYS A 235 -15.13 -23.52 -16.36
CA LYS A 235 -13.95 -24.41 -16.36
C LYS A 235 -14.26 -25.91 -16.39
N ASN A 236 -15.52 -26.31 -16.35
CA ASN A 236 -15.84 -27.75 -16.48
C ASN A 236 -15.64 -28.32 -17.88
N ILE A 237 -15.30 -27.50 -18.89
CA ILE A 237 -14.97 -27.94 -20.25
C ILE A 237 -13.45 -28.05 -20.47
N GLU A 238 -12.62 -27.40 -19.64
CA GLU A 238 -11.13 -27.44 -19.78
C GLU A 238 -10.40 -28.37 -18.78
N LYS A 239 -11.11 -29.04 -17.88
CA LYS A 239 -10.52 -29.86 -16.81
C LYS A 239 -9.99 -31.22 -17.25
N GLN A 240 -10.05 -31.57 -18.53
CA GLN A 240 -9.47 -32.83 -19.03
C GLN A 240 -8.01 -32.74 -19.51
N ASN A 241 -7.37 -31.54 -19.52
CA ASN A 241 -6.03 -31.37 -20.11
C ASN A 241 -4.94 -30.78 -19.20
N LEU A 242 -5.14 -30.68 -17.87
CA LEU A 242 -4.14 -30.07 -16.95
C LEU A 242 -3.85 -30.96 -15.73
N ILE A 243 -3.31 -32.13 -15.97
CA ILE A 243 -2.51 -32.85 -14.99
C ILE A 243 -1.05 -32.55 -15.31
N ASN A 244 -0.33 -31.97 -14.30
CA ASN A 244 1.09 -31.68 -14.25
C ASN A 244 1.58 -30.46 -15.04
N ASN A 245 1.81 -29.35 -14.31
CA ASN A 245 3.13 -28.69 -14.24
C ASN A 245 3.03 -27.32 -13.58
N ASN A 246 3.50 -27.19 -12.32
CA ASN A 246 3.92 -25.93 -11.71
C ASN A 246 5.21 -25.45 -12.42
N SER A 247 5.15 -25.10 -13.69
CA SER A 247 6.30 -24.58 -14.40
C SER A 247 6.28 -23.07 -14.41
N TYR A 248 7.35 -22.50 -13.87
CA TYR A 248 7.61 -21.06 -13.91
C TYR A 248 8.20 -20.68 -15.27
N SER A 249 7.91 -19.46 -15.72
CA SER A 249 8.55 -18.86 -16.88
C SER A 249 9.28 -17.57 -16.49
N ILE A 250 10.31 -17.22 -17.27
CA ILE A 250 10.94 -15.91 -17.19
C ILE A 250 10.60 -15.10 -18.43
N VAL A 251 10.28 -13.83 -18.25
CA VAL A 251 10.07 -12.86 -19.33
C VAL A 251 11.28 -11.96 -19.41
N VAL A 252 11.91 -11.92 -20.59
CA VAL A 252 13.17 -11.19 -20.84
C VAL A 252 12.99 -9.97 -21.75
N GLY A 253 11.76 -9.56 -21.99
CA GLY A 253 11.39 -8.37 -22.73
C GLY A 253 9.94 -8.40 -23.20
N THR A 254 9.35 -7.20 -23.35
CA THR A 254 7.99 -6.99 -23.86
C THR A 254 8.04 -5.96 -24.98
N PHE A 255 7.45 -6.26 -26.14
CA PHE A 255 7.61 -5.49 -27.37
C PHE A 255 6.30 -5.23 -28.08
N LYS A 256 6.21 -4.10 -28.81
CA LYS A 256 5.09 -3.78 -29.69
C LYS A 256 4.97 -4.72 -30.90
N TYR A 257 6.11 -5.21 -31.41
CA TYR A 257 6.17 -6.04 -32.60
C TYR A 257 6.73 -7.43 -32.28
N ARG A 258 6.10 -8.48 -32.80
CA ARG A 258 6.48 -9.88 -32.61
C ARG A 258 7.94 -10.16 -33.01
N LYS A 259 8.39 -9.60 -34.14
CA LYS A 259 9.76 -9.73 -34.66
C LYS A 259 10.83 -9.28 -33.64
N ASN A 260 10.53 -8.26 -32.83
CA ASN A 260 11.44 -7.78 -31.78
C ASN A 260 11.52 -8.75 -30.60
N ALA A 261 10.39 -9.37 -30.23
CA ALA A 261 10.36 -10.41 -29.22
C ALA A 261 11.17 -11.65 -29.65
N GLU A 262 11.05 -12.06 -30.90
CA GLU A 262 11.83 -13.16 -31.49
C GLU A 262 13.34 -12.87 -31.52
N LYS A 263 13.73 -11.65 -31.90
CA LYS A 263 15.14 -11.19 -31.84
C LYS A 263 15.70 -11.25 -30.41
N GLN A 264 14.91 -10.82 -29.43
CA GLN A 264 15.31 -10.83 -28.03
C GLN A 264 15.55 -12.28 -27.53
N ILE A 265 14.68 -13.23 -27.88
CA ILE A 265 14.88 -14.66 -27.54
C ILE A 265 16.23 -15.14 -28.09
N LYS A 266 16.48 -14.94 -29.39
CA LYS A 266 17.76 -15.36 -30.03
C LYS A 266 18.97 -14.72 -29.35
N LEU A 267 18.88 -13.42 -29.00
CA LEU A 267 19.93 -12.69 -28.32
C LEU A 267 20.24 -13.33 -26.94
N ILE A 268 19.21 -13.60 -26.14
CA ILE A 268 19.35 -14.13 -24.78
C ILE A 268 19.91 -15.55 -24.85
N GLN A 269 19.40 -16.41 -25.73
CA GLN A 269 19.93 -17.77 -25.91
C GLN A 269 21.42 -17.77 -26.31
N LYS A 270 21.82 -16.89 -27.25
CA LYS A 270 23.21 -16.81 -27.73
C LYS A 270 24.17 -16.24 -26.67
N LYS A 271 23.76 -15.19 -25.96
CA LYS A 271 24.67 -14.47 -25.04
C LYS A 271 24.65 -14.98 -23.61
N TYR A 272 23.56 -15.61 -23.18
CA TYR A 272 23.36 -16.03 -21.79
C TYR A 272 22.82 -17.48 -21.70
N PRO A 273 23.48 -18.47 -22.33
CA PRO A 273 23.00 -19.83 -22.41
C PRO A 273 22.81 -20.47 -21.04
N VAL A 274 23.67 -20.17 -20.05
CA VAL A 274 23.56 -20.71 -18.68
C VAL A 274 22.25 -20.34 -17.99
N SER A 275 21.60 -19.25 -18.42
CA SER A 275 20.32 -18.81 -17.85
C SER A 275 19.11 -19.42 -18.52
N THR A 276 19.27 -20.01 -19.72
CA THR A 276 18.17 -20.50 -20.56
C THR A 276 18.36 -21.90 -21.12
N ASN A 277 19.48 -22.58 -20.80
CA ASN A 277 19.80 -23.92 -21.32
C ASN A 277 18.69 -24.93 -20.94
N GLY A 278 18.24 -25.70 -21.94
CA GLY A 278 17.18 -26.69 -21.76
C GLY A 278 15.78 -26.13 -21.53
N LYS A 279 15.59 -24.82 -21.73
CA LYS A 279 14.30 -24.14 -21.54
C LYS A 279 13.64 -23.84 -22.88
N GLU A 280 12.33 -24.12 -22.95
CA GLU A 280 11.54 -23.78 -24.12
C GLU A 280 11.43 -22.26 -24.25
N ALA A 281 11.66 -21.73 -25.46
CA ALA A 281 11.58 -20.31 -25.75
C ALA A 281 10.36 -20.03 -26.64
N LYS A 282 9.50 -19.08 -26.22
CA LYS A 282 8.32 -18.72 -26.99
C LYS A 282 7.98 -17.25 -26.90
N VAL A 283 7.37 -16.73 -27.98
CA VAL A 283 6.77 -15.40 -27.99
C VAL A 283 5.30 -15.52 -27.60
N VAL A 284 4.92 -14.84 -26.53
CA VAL A 284 3.56 -14.86 -26.01
C VAL A 284 2.88 -13.54 -26.30
N PHE A 285 1.72 -13.57 -26.95
CA PHE A 285 0.87 -12.41 -27.13
C PHE A 285 0.19 -12.05 -25.81
N ILE A 286 0.20 -10.77 -25.47
CA ILE A 286 -0.49 -10.22 -24.30
C ILE A 286 -1.23 -8.93 -24.68
N GLU A 287 -2.29 -8.62 -23.97
CA GLU A 287 -2.96 -7.34 -24.06
C GLU A 287 -2.87 -6.61 -22.72
N VAL A 288 -2.36 -5.38 -22.76
CA VAL A 288 -2.19 -4.55 -21.56
C VAL A 288 -2.78 -3.17 -21.84
N SER A 289 -3.84 -2.82 -21.13
CA SER A 289 -4.53 -1.52 -21.28
C SER A 289 -4.93 -1.23 -22.73
N GLY A 290 -5.49 -2.22 -23.44
CA GLY A 290 -5.92 -2.11 -24.83
C GLY A 290 -4.78 -2.11 -25.87
N LYS A 291 -3.51 -2.28 -25.42
CA LYS A 291 -2.36 -2.36 -26.33
C LYS A 291 -1.91 -3.81 -26.52
N LYS A 292 -1.78 -4.20 -27.79
CA LYS A 292 -1.25 -5.50 -28.20
C LYS A 292 0.28 -5.51 -28.03
N LEU A 293 0.81 -6.45 -27.24
CA LEU A 293 2.22 -6.59 -26.96
C LEU A 293 2.66 -8.07 -27.06
N TYR A 294 3.97 -8.28 -27.22
CA TYR A 294 4.59 -9.59 -27.34
C TYR A 294 5.70 -9.76 -26.31
N GLU A 295 5.57 -10.78 -25.47
CA GLU A 295 6.59 -11.13 -24.47
C GLU A 295 7.53 -12.21 -24.98
N SER A 296 8.83 -12.01 -24.78
CA SER A 296 9.86 -13.03 -24.96
C SER A 296 9.95 -13.89 -23.70
N ARG A 297 9.49 -15.13 -23.73
CA ARG A 297 9.45 -16.03 -22.56
C ARG A 297 10.35 -17.24 -22.74
N PHE A 298 10.92 -17.68 -21.63
CA PHE A 298 11.48 -19.03 -21.47
C PHE A 298 10.67 -19.74 -20.40
N THR A 299 10.22 -20.97 -20.68
CA THR A 299 9.32 -21.77 -19.81
C THR A 299 10.04 -22.95 -19.18
N ASP A 300 9.32 -23.77 -18.43
CA ASP A 300 9.79 -25.00 -17.80
C ASP A 300 10.84 -24.83 -16.70
N PHE A 301 10.75 -23.73 -15.96
CA PHE A 301 11.54 -23.54 -14.76
C PHE A 301 10.77 -24.03 -13.51
N ASN A 302 11.49 -24.59 -12.54
CA ASN A 302 11.01 -24.56 -11.18
C ASN A 302 11.18 -23.13 -10.60
N LYS A 303 10.54 -22.84 -9.48
CA LYS A 303 10.55 -21.51 -8.86
C LYS A 303 11.95 -20.97 -8.59
N LYS A 304 12.81 -21.81 -7.97
CA LYS A 304 14.18 -21.42 -7.58
C LYS A 304 15.02 -21.07 -8.79
N ASP A 305 14.96 -21.88 -9.85
CA ASP A 305 15.76 -21.70 -11.05
C ASP A 305 15.30 -20.48 -11.87
N ALA A 306 13.99 -20.19 -11.93
CA ALA A 306 13.46 -18.99 -12.57
C ALA A 306 14.02 -17.72 -11.93
N TYR A 307 13.99 -17.64 -10.60
CA TYR A 307 14.54 -16.48 -9.87
C TYR A 307 16.06 -16.37 -10.02
N GLN A 308 16.79 -17.49 -10.03
CA GLN A 308 18.24 -17.48 -10.25
C GLN A 308 18.60 -17.07 -11.69
N ALA A 309 17.85 -17.51 -12.69
CA ALA A 309 18.03 -17.10 -14.08
C ALA A 309 17.85 -15.60 -14.24
N CYS A 310 16.76 -15.03 -13.70
CA CYS A 310 16.55 -13.58 -13.70
C CYS A 310 17.64 -12.81 -12.94
N LYS A 311 18.10 -13.32 -11.79
CA LYS A 311 19.20 -12.70 -11.03
C LYS A 311 20.52 -12.68 -11.84
N ARG A 312 20.80 -13.74 -12.58
CA ARG A 312 21.97 -13.79 -13.49
C ARG A 312 21.83 -12.77 -14.62
N LEU A 313 20.67 -12.70 -15.29
CA LEU A 313 20.43 -11.77 -16.39
C LEU A 313 20.50 -10.30 -15.93
N ALA A 314 19.98 -9.98 -14.74
CA ALA A 314 20.07 -8.65 -14.15
C ALA A 314 21.49 -8.17 -13.91
N LYS A 315 22.45 -9.06 -13.58
CA LYS A 315 23.89 -8.73 -13.47
C LYS A 315 24.50 -8.21 -14.77
N TYR A 316 23.89 -8.54 -15.90
CA TYR A 316 24.31 -8.08 -17.23
C TYR A 316 23.42 -6.96 -17.78
N GLY A 317 22.67 -6.28 -16.91
CA GLY A 317 21.76 -5.19 -17.28
C GLY A 317 20.58 -5.62 -18.16
N ARG A 318 20.13 -6.89 -18.00
CA ARG A 318 18.98 -7.42 -18.76
C ARG A 318 17.74 -7.47 -17.88
N ASP A 319 16.68 -6.83 -18.36
CA ASP A 319 15.37 -6.91 -17.69
C ASP A 319 14.88 -8.36 -17.71
N CYS A 320 14.44 -8.83 -16.55
CA CYS A 320 13.89 -10.17 -16.39
C CYS A 320 12.92 -10.20 -15.22
N PHE A 321 11.76 -10.81 -15.42
CA PHE A 321 10.82 -11.06 -14.35
C PHE A 321 10.21 -12.48 -14.48
N VAL A 322 9.87 -13.05 -13.32
CA VAL A 322 9.35 -14.42 -13.21
C VAL A 322 7.83 -14.38 -13.31
N ARG A 323 7.26 -15.26 -14.14
CA ARG A 323 5.83 -15.57 -14.20
C ARG A 323 5.57 -17.03 -13.81
N LEU A 324 4.38 -17.27 -13.28
CA LEU A 324 3.81 -18.60 -13.07
C LEU A 324 3.12 -19.05 -14.35
#